data_9e2b0120f2160c4e72fa2dd285826b90
#
_entry.id   9e2b0120f2160c4e72fa2dd285826b90
#
_cell.length_a   1.000
_cell.length_b   1.000
_cell.length_c   1.000
_cell.angle_alpha   90.00
_cell.angle_beta   90.00
_cell.angle_gamma   90.00
#
_symmetry.space_group_name_H-M   'P 1'
#
loop_
_entity.id
_entity.type
_entity.pdbx_description
1 polymer ?
#
loop_
_entity_poly.entity_id
_entity_poly.type
_entity_poly.pdbx_seq_one_letter_code
_entity_poly.pdbx_strand_id
1 'polypeptide(L)'
;MLGNGNLVVAICRKSLLPRRLQRSIRVAIVRLCPHVQLFLRLSDHQLTYPETFPFNYLFSSCCSTVLKGKQDFLEASPYYDQSTVPVNVYKNKAPFTGKIVSTKRIVGPKATGETCHIIIDHEGDFPFWEGQSWGVIPPGVREKDGKPHSVRLYSIASSRYGDDMTGKTGSLCVRRATYWCPELQAEDPAKKGICSNFLCDTKPGDEVMMTGPAGKVMLLPEEDPNTDYIMVATGTGIAPYRGFIRRLFFEQTPAAEVYKGQAWLFLGVANSDALLYDDEFQDVKKRFPNNFRLDYALSREQTNQKGGKMYIQDKVEEYADEVFSKLENGAHIYFCGLKGMMPGIQDMLKDVAAKKGLDYEEWLKGLKEKKQWHVEVY
;
A
#
# COMPACT_ATOMS: atom_id res chain seq x y z
N MET A 1 -7.42 38.55 -1.57
CA MET A 1 -6.83 37.35 -2.20
C MET A 1 -7.90 36.29 -2.23
N LEU A 2 -8.42 35.99 -3.42
CA LEU A 2 -9.56 35.10 -3.62
C LEU A 2 -9.03 33.68 -3.81
N GLY A 3 -9.37 32.77 -2.86
CA GLY A 3 -9.02 31.35 -2.94
C GLY A 3 -9.82 30.63 -3.99
N ASN A 4 -9.17 29.76 -4.74
CA ASN A 4 -9.73 28.89 -5.78
C ASN A 4 -10.76 27.92 -5.16
N GLY A 5 -12.03 28.18 -5.38
CA GLY A 5 -13.10 27.23 -5.09
C GLY A 5 -13.39 26.38 -6.31
N ASN A 6 -13.31 25.07 -6.18
CA ASN A 6 -13.67 24.12 -7.22
C ASN A 6 -15.16 24.20 -7.55
N LEU A 7 -15.46 24.34 -8.85
CA LEU A 7 -16.83 24.42 -9.38
C LEU A 7 -17.28 22.99 -9.74
N VAL A 8 -18.29 22.48 -9.05
CA VAL A 8 -18.94 21.20 -9.44
C VAL A 8 -20.17 21.51 -10.28
N VAL A 9 -20.22 21.00 -11.48
CA VAL A 9 -21.37 21.13 -12.41
C VAL A 9 -22.09 19.79 -12.45
N ALA A 10 -23.32 19.74 -11.93
CA ALA A 10 -24.18 18.57 -12.06
C ALA A 10 -25.11 18.76 -13.28
N ILE A 11 -25.03 17.86 -14.26
CA ILE A 11 -25.91 17.86 -15.45
C ILE A 11 -27.01 16.82 -15.24
N CYS A 12 -28.23 17.29 -15.04
CA CYS A 12 -29.40 16.41 -14.94
C CYS A 12 -29.99 16.11 -16.32
N ARG A 13 -30.26 14.83 -16.67
CA ARG A 13 -30.87 14.45 -17.95
C ARG A 13 -32.33 14.90 -18.03
N LYS A 14 -32.72 15.51 -19.13
CA LYS A 14 -34.09 16.00 -19.46
C LYS A 14 -35.21 14.95 -19.29
N SER A 15 -34.88 13.66 -19.33
CA SER A 15 -35.87 12.55 -19.34
C SER A 15 -36.52 12.24 -17.97
N LEU A 16 -36.03 12.83 -16.90
CA LEU A 16 -36.56 12.58 -15.52
C LEU A 16 -37.49 13.69 -14.99
N LEU A 17 -37.76 14.69 -15.82
CA LEU A 17 -38.66 15.81 -15.46
C LEU A 17 -40.04 15.65 -16.06
N PRO A 18 -41.11 16.10 -15.38
CA PRO A 18 -42.46 16.11 -15.95
C PRO A 18 -42.51 16.84 -17.32
N ARG A 19 -43.27 16.33 -18.26
CA ARG A 19 -43.32 16.82 -19.64
C ARG A 19 -43.51 18.34 -19.83
N ARG A 20 -44.05 19.04 -18.82
CA ARG A 20 -44.23 20.51 -18.84
C ARG A 20 -42.93 21.29 -18.55
N LEU A 21 -41.87 20.66 -18.02
CA LEU A 21 -40.61 21.30 -17.61
C LEU A 21 -39.45 20.99 -18.56
N GLN A 22 -39.66 20.23 -19.63
CA GLN A 22 -38.60 19.79 -20.54
C GLN A 22 -38.11 20.83 -21.54
N ARG A 23 -38.73 21.99 -21.60
CA ARG A 23 -38.30 23.09 -22.51
C ARG A 23 -37.42 24.07 -21.75
N SER A 24 -36.16 24.09 -22.11
CA SER A 24 -35.15 25.11 -21.74
C SER A 24 -34.79 25.22 -20.26
N ILE A 25 -34.11 24.20 -19.69
CA ILE A 25 -33.39 24.32 -18.39
C ILE A 25 -31.89 24.28 -18.63
N ARG A 26 -31.20 25.36 -18.30
CA ARG A 26 -29.74 25.34 -18.05
C ARG A 26 -29.53 25.40 -16.56
N VAL A 27 -28.97 24.35 -15.99
CA VAL A 27 -28.55 24.30 -14.58
C VAL A 27 -27.17 24.93 -14.48
N ALA A 28 -27.04 25.95 -13.68
CA ALA A 28 -25.77 26.54 -13.35
C ALA A 28 -25.66 26.75 -11.86
N ILE A 29 -24.63 26.15 -11.29
CA ILE A 29 -23.94 26.53 -10.06
C ILE A 29 -24.59 26.08 -8.73
N VAL A 30 -23.92 25.18 -8.07
CA VAL A 30 -24.09 24.92 -6.63
C VAL A 30 -22.81 25.36 -5.93
N ARG A 31 -22.92 26.31 -5.00
CA ARG A 31 -21.84 26.65 -4.08
C ARG A 31 -22.21 26.05 -2.73
N LEU A 32 -21.37 25.16 -2.21
CA LEU A 32 -21.55 24.58 -0.89
C LEU A 32 -21.06 25.54 0.18
N CYS A 33 -21.96 26.10 0.95
CA CYS A 33 -21.75 26.78 2.23
C CYS A 33 -22.87 26.34 3.20
N PRO A 34 -22.74 26.48 4.53
CA PRO A 34 -23.65 25.87 5.51
C PRO A 34 -25.13 26.31 5.46
N HIS A 35 -25.48 27.23 4.60
CA HIS A 35 -26.85 27.57 4.26
C HIS A 35 -27.01 27.56 2.74
N VAL A 36 -27.52 26.44 2.21
CA VAL A 36 -27.72 26.26 0.76
C VAL A 36 -29.07 26.77 0.34
N GLN A 37 -29.12 27.84 -0.43
CA GLN A 37 -30.29 28.20 -1.24
C GLN A 37 -30.10 27.70 -2.68
N LEU A 38 -31.03 26.87 -3.14
CA LEU A 38 -31.01 26.35 -4.51
C LEU A 38 -31.73 27.38 -5.43
N PHE A 39 -31.00 27.98 -6.36
CA PHE A 39 -31.57 28.85 -7.38
C PHE A 39 -31.70 28.11 -8.72
N LEU A 40 -32.91 27.87 -9.13
CA LEU A 40 -33.24 27.42 -10.50
C LEU A 40 -33.58 28.64 -11.36
N ARG A 41 -32.78 28.91 -12.36
CA ARG A 41 -33.10 29.97 -13.37
C ARG A 41 -33.77 29.33 -14.57
N LEU A 42 -35.02 29.59 -14.76
CA LEU A 42 -35.73 29.41 -16.02
C LEU A 42 -35.59 30.70 -16.84
N SER A 43 -35.53 30.59 -18.15
CA SER A 43 -35.09 31.67 -19.01
C SER A 43 -35.91 32.96 -18.97
N ASP A 44 -36.93 33.10 -18.15
CA ASP A 44 -37.65 34.36 -18.01
C ASP A 44 -38.46 34.56 -16.69
N HIS A 45 -38.36 33.65 -15.69
CA HIS A 45 -39.04 33.84 -14.42
C HIS A 45 -38.24 33.22 -13.24
N GLN A 46 -38.20 33.99 -12.16
CA GLN A 46 -37.65 33.57 -10.88
C GLN A 46 -38.75 32.96 -10.00
N LEU A 47 -38.64 31.69 -9.66
CA LEU A 47 -39.57 31.02 -8.74
C LEU A 47 -38.86 30.68 -7.44
N THR A 48 -39.36 31.17 -6.33
CA THR A 48 -38.96 30.80 -4.96
C THR A 48 -39.90 29.71 -4.47
N TYR A 49 -39.38 28.62 -3.96
CA TYR A 49 -40.15 27.55 -3.31
C TYR A 49 -39.92 27.54 -1.80
N PRO A 50 -40.94 27.29 -0.99
CA PRO A 50 -40.82 27.24 0.48
C PRO A 50 -40.16 25.93 0.98
N GLU A 51 -39.63 26.01 2.16
CA GLU A 51 -38.65 25.20 2.87
C GLU A 51 -39.02 23.77 3.29
N THR A 52 -39.83 23.02 2.64
CA THR A 52 -40.13 21.65 3.14
C THR A 52 -40.26 20.62 2.02
N PHE A 53 -39.13 20.18 1.50
CA PHE A 53 -39.02 18.87 0.82
C PHE A 53 -37.90 18.03 1.46
N PRO A 54 -38.13 16.74 1.73
CA PRO A 54 -37.09 15.89 2.32
C PRO A 54 -36.01 15.62 1.29
N PHE A 55 -34.89 16.32 1.47
CA PHE A 55 -33.70 16.32 0.60
C PHE A 55 -33.07 14.93 0.44
N ASN A 56 -33.29 14.02 1.39
CA ASN A 56 -32.66 12.70 1.41
C ASN A 56 -33.18 11.71 0.34
N TYR A 57 -34.34 11.92 -0.23
CA TYR A 57 -34.90 10.97 -1.20
C TYR A 57 -34.44 11.20 -2.67
N LEU A 58 -34.04 12.42 -2.99
CA LEU A 58 -33.62 12.75 -4.37
C LEU A 58 -32.12 12.48 -4.62
N PHE A 59 -31.28 12.56 -3.61
CA PHE A 59 -29.85 12.30 -3.75
C PHE A 59 -29.51 10.82 -3.74
N SER A 60 -30.18 10.00 -2.93
CA SER A 60 -29.97 8.55 -2.88
C SER A 60 -30.33 7.84 -4.19
N SER A 61 -31.33 8.33 -4.94
CA SER A 61 -31.75 7.71 -6.22
C SER A 61 -30.99 8.22 -7.44
N CYS A 62 -30.37 9.40 -7.39
CA CYS A 62 -29.56 9.91 -8.51
C CYS A 62 -28.11 9.40 -8.50
N CYS A 63 -27.53 9.13 -7.35
CA CYS A 63 -26.15 8.62 -7.26
C CYS A 63 -26.01 7.16 -7.71
N SER A 64 -27.06 6.36 -7.53
CA SER A 64 -27.02 4.94 -7.87
C SER A 64 -27.20 4.58 -9.36
N THR A 65 -27.48 5.56 -10.23
CA THR A 65 -27.78 5.28 -11.66
C THR A 65 -26.75 5.82 -12.65
N VAL A 66 -25.68 6.46 -12.21
CA VAL A 66 -24.69 7.09 -13.12
C VAL A 66 -23.41 6.29 -13.30
N LEU A 67 -23.13 5.28 -12.48
CA LEU A 67 -21.87 4.54 -12.50
C LEU A 67 -22.04 3.07 -12.90
N LYS A 68 -22.57 2.81 -14.09
CA LYS A 68 -22.31 1.58 -14.86
C LYS A 68 -21.29 1.86 -15.97
N GLY A 69 -20.14 2.37 -15.58
CA GLY A 69 -18.98 2.47 -16.42
C GLY A 69 -17.75 2.37 -15.54
N LYS A 70 -16.83 1.45 -15.84
CA LYS A 70 -15.60 1.13 -15.11
C LYS A 70 -15.73 1.38 -13.59
N GLN A 71 -15.79 0.34 -12.82
CA GLN A 71 -15.81 0.44 -11.35
C GLN A 71 -14.61 1.27 -10.94
N ASP A 72 -14.84 2.47 -10.40
CA ASP A 72 -13.77 3.31 -9.90
C ASP A 72 -13.30 2.74 -8.55
N PHE A 73 -12.33 1.82 -8.62
CA PHE A 73 -11.76 1.17 -7.44
C PHE A 73 -10.95 2.15 -6.57
N LEU A 74 -10.68 3.36 -7.08
CA LEU A 74 -10.00 4.41 -6.33
C LEU A 74 -10.90 5.01 -5.26
N GLU A 75 -12.21 5.14 -5.51
CA GLU A 75 -13.19 5.64 -4.55
C GLU A 75 -13.84 4.52 -3.72
N ALA A 76 -13.27 3.32 -3.72
CA ALA A 76 -13.81 2.20 -2.97
C ALA A 76 -13.81 2.47 -1.46
N SER A 77 -14.93 2.17 -0.84
CA SER A 77 -15.05 2.07 0.61
C SER A 77 -14.07 1.03 1.17
N PRO A 78 -13.87 0.95 2.49
CA PRO A 78 -13.08 -0.12 3.10
C PRO A 78 -13.41 -1.50 2.53
N TYR A 79 -12.39 -2.35 2.36
CA TYR A 79 -12.54 -3.66 1.74
C TYR A 79 -13.15 -4.68 2.70
N TYR A 80 -14.46 -4.80 2.68
CA TYR A 80 -15.18 -5.84 3.42
C TYR A 80 -15.19 -7.18 2.69
N ASP A 81 -15.12 -7.16 1.35
CA ASP A 81 -15.12 -8.37 0.52
C ASP A 81 -13.82 -8.53 -0.27
N GLN A 82 -12.90 -9.31 0.30
CA GLN A 82 -11.63 -9.63 -0.36
C GLN A 82 -11.77 -10.64 -1.52
N SER A 83 -12.97 -11.14 -1.81
CA SER A 83 -13.19 -12.01 -2.98
C SER A 83 -13.04 -11.25 -4.29
N THR A 84 -13.29 -9.93 -4.28
CA THR A 84 -13.24 -9.06 -5.45
C THR A 84 -11.83 -8.54 -5.76
N VAL A 85 -10.82 -8.86 -4.94
CA VAL A 85 -9.44 -8.40 -5.17
C VAL A 85 -8.93 -8.84 -6.55
N PRO A 86 -8.35 -7.92 -7.35
CA PRO A 86 -7.80 -8.26 -8.66
C PRO A 86 -6.59 -9.19 -8.51
N VAL A 87 -6.56 -10.29 -9.25
CA VAL A 87 -5.43 -11.24 -9.24
C VAL A 87 -5.15 -11.73 -10.65
N ASN A 88 -3.87 -11.68 -11.05
CA ASN A 88 -3.38 -12.19 -12.34
C ASN A 88 -4.15 -11.63 -13.56
N VAL A 89 -4.47 -10.34 -13.50
CA VAL A 89 -5.09 -9.60 -14.61
C VAL A 89 -4.19 -9.66 -15.85
N TYR A 90 -2.89 -9.47 -15.64
CA TYR A 90 -1.87 -9.62 -16.69
C TYR A 90 -0.98 -10.83 -16.43
N LYS A 91 -0.69 -11.60 -17.48
CA LYS A 91 0.03 -12.88 -17.41
C LYS A 91 1.29 -12.83 -18.28
N ASN A 92 2.21 -13.77 -18.05
CA ASN A 92 3.48 -13.86 -18.82
C ASN A 92 3.30 -13.90 -20.35
N LYS A 93 2.19 -14.45 -20.85
CA LYS A 93 1.88 -14.50 -22.29
C LYS A 93 1.30 -13.20 -22.84
N ALA A 94 0.77 -12.35 -21.97
CA ALA A 94 0.18 -11.07 -22.29
C ALA A 94 0.49 -10.11 -21.10
N PRO A 95 1.75 -9.69 -20.95
CA PRO A 95 2.13 -8.75 -19.89
C PRO A 95 1.61 -7.35 -20.20
N PHE A 96 1.51 -6.54 -19.17
CA PHE A 96 1.29 -5.11 -19.29
C PHE A 96 2.64 -4.41 -19.51
N THR A 97 2.66 -3.36 -20.30
CA THR A 97 3.84 -2.50 -20.47
C THR A 97 3.62 -1.19 -19.73
N GLY A 98 4.27 -1.05 -18.57
CA GLY A 98 4.32 0.19 -17.82
C GLY A 98 5.50 1.07 -18.24
N LYS A 99 5.47 2.35 -17.89
CA LYS A 99 6.56 3.30 -18.14
C LYS A 99 7.16 3.81 -16.85
N ILE A 100 8.47 3.87 -16.79
CA ILE A 100 9.19 4.44 -15.64
C ILE A 100 8.96 5.95 -15.58
N VAL A 101 8.45 6.40 -14.43
CA VAL A 101 8.33 7.84 -14.11
C VAL A 101 9.63 8.32 -13.45
N SER A 102 10.13 7.55 -12.49
CA SER A 102 11.39 7.87 -11.80
C SER A 102 12.02 6.63 -11.19
N THR A 103 13.35 6.66 -11.10
CA THR A 103 14.16 5.71 -10.33
C THR A 103 15.09 6.50 -9.44
N LYS A 104 14.90 6.40 -8.12
CA LYS A 104 15.64 7.19 -7.14
C LYS A 104 16.25 6.30 -6.07
N ARG A 105 17.56 6.40 -5.86
CA ARG A 105 18.20 5.81 -4.69
C ARG A 105 17.66 6.46 -3.40
N ILE A 106 17.26 5.65 -2.42
CA ILE A 106 16.62 6.10 -1.17
C ILE A 106 17.39 5.67 0.09
N VAL A 107 18.63 5.26 -0.06
CA VAL A 107 19.53 4.92 1.05
C VAL A 107 20.75 5.82 1.06
N GLY A 108 21.27 6.08 2.25
CA GLY A 108 22.45 6.90 2.44
C GLY A 108 23.77 6.22 1.99
N PRO A 109 24.89 6.95 2.02
CA PRO A 109 26.18 6.49 1.50
C PRO A 109 26.77 5.31 2.28
N LYS A 110 26.46 5.17 3.58
CA LYS A 110 26.97 4.08 4.44
C LYS A 110 26.06 2.84 4.44
N ALA A 111 24.98 2.85 3.66
CA ALA A 111 24.13 1.68 3.52
C ALA A 111 24.87 0.51 2.88
N THR A 112 24.49 -0.72 3.26
CA THR A 112 25.10 -1.95 2.76
C THR A 112 24.63 -2.34 1.36
N GLY A 113 24.63 -1.42 0.44
CA GLY A 113 24.16 -1.63 -0.94
C GLY A 113 23.22 -0.51 -1.38
N GLU A 114 22.72 -0.63 -2.59
CA GLU A 114 21.80 0.33 -3.19
C GLU A 114 20.37 -0.18 -3.10
N THR A 115 19.46 0.72 -2.69
CA THR A 115 18.01 0.47 -2.76
C THR A 115 17.37 1.66 -3.46
N CYS A 116 16.55 1.36 -4.46
CA CYS A 116 15.85 2.36 -5.26
C CYS A 116 14.35 2.31 -5.02
N HIS A 117 13.74 3.48 -4.98
CA HIS A 117 12.31 3.68 -5.14
C HIS A 117 12.03 3.94 -6.61
N ILE A 118 11.13 3.16 -7.20
CA ILE A 118 10.87 3.15 -8.64
C ILE A 118 9.38 3.39 -8.85
N ILE A 119 9.02 4.50 -9.49
CA ILE A 119 7.64 4.83 -9.81
C ILE A 119 7.36 4.42 -11.26
N ILE A 120 6.27 3.67 -11.45
CA ILE A 120 5.84 3.15 -12.74
C ILE A 120 4.46 3.69 -13.04
N ASP A 121 4.29 4.31 -14.21
CA ASP A 121 3.01 4.71 -14.77
C ASP A 121 2.33 3.51 -15.43
N HIS A 122 1.11 3.24 -15.04
CA HIS A 122 0.25 2.21 -15.62
C HIS A 122 -1.06 2.79 -16.17
N GLU A 123 -1.15 4.12 -16.32
CA GLU A 123 -2.28 4.85 -16.91
C GLU A 123 -3.65 4.55 -16.26
N GLY A 124 -3.66 3.88 -15.09
CA GLY A 124 -4.87 3.41 -14.40
C GLY A 124 -5.39 2.06 -14.88
N ASP A 125 -4.71 1.40 -15.81
CA ASP A 125 -5.15 0.13 -16.38
C ASP A 125 -4.64 -1.11 -15.65
N PHE A 126 -3.82 -0.95 -14.60
CA PHE A 126 -3.31 -2.04 -13.78
C PHE A 126 -3.86 -1.98 -12.34
N PRO A 127 -5.09 -2.45 -12.09
CA PRO A 127 -5.70 -2.42 -10.76
C PRO A 127 -4.95 -3.31 -9.79
N PHE A 128 -4.73 -2.84 -8.56
CA PHE A 128 -4.15 -3.61 -7.46
C PHE A 128 -4.65 -3.11 -6.11
N TRP A 129 -4.53 -3.96 -5.10
CA TRP A 129 -4.75 -3.58 -3.71
C TRP A 129 -3.43 -3.56 -2.95
N GLU A 130 -3.38 -2.76 -1.91
CA GLU A 130 -2.24 -2.69 -0.99
C GLU A 130 -1.93 -4.08 -0.41
N GLY A 131 -0.64 -4.43 -0.37
CA GLY A 131 -0.16 -5.76 0.03
C GLY A 131 -0.02 -6.76 -1.11
N GLN A 132 -0.40 -6.39 -2.35
CA GLN A 132 -0.13 -7.22 -3.52
C GLN A 132 1.26 -6.94 -4.11
N SER A 133 1.67 -7.82 -5.01
CA SER A 133 2.97 -7.77 -5.70
C SER A 133 2.78 -7.65 -7.21
N TRP A 134 3.68 -6.94 -7.87
CA TRP A 134 3.86 -6.97 -9.31
C TRP A 134 4.95 -7.93 -9.72
N GLY A 135 4.72 -8.68 -10.78
CA GLY A 135 5.75 -9.43 -11.47
C GLY A 135 6.42 -8.55 -12.50
N VAL A 136 7.75 -8.56 -12.52
CA VAL A 136 8.54 -7.86 -13.54
C VAL A 136 9.30 -8.89 -14.38
N ILE A 137 9.22 -8.76 -15.71
CA ILE A 137 9.96 -9.56 -16.67
C ILE A 137 11.13 -8.71 -17.16
N PRO A 138 12.38 -8.99 -16.75
CA PRO A 138 13.53 -8.24 -17.26
C PRO A 138 13.76 -8.52 -18.74
N PRO A 139 14.28 -7.55 -19.51
CA PRO A 139 14.51 -7.70 -20.93
C PRO A 139 15.58 -8.75 -21.23
N GLY A 140 15.59 -9.24 -22.48
CA GLY A 140 16.56 -10.22 -22.94
C GLY A 140 16.16 -11.66 -22.69
N VAL A 141 17.11 -12.56 -22.95
CA VAL A 141 16.94 -14.02 -22.88
C VAL A 141 18.01 -14.64 -21.98
N ARG A 142 17.69 -15.77 -21.42
CA ARG A 142 18.65 -16.57 -20.64
C ARG A 142 19.67 -17.23 -21.57
N GLU A 143 20.95 -17.08 -21.28
CA GLU A 143 22.02 -17.69 -22.07
C GLU A 143 21.91 -19.21 -22.17
N LYS A 144 21.43 -19.84 -21.10
CA LYS A 144 21.35 -21.30 -20.97
C LYS A 144 20.41 -21.96 -22.01
N ASP A 145 19.31 -21.32 -22.41
CA ASP A 145 18.24 -21.95 -23.20
C ASP A 145 17.55 -21.00 -24.20
N GLY A 146 18.02 -19.77 -24.33
CA GLY A 146 17.46 -18.75 -25.22
C GLY A 146 16.04 -18.30 -24.93
N LYS A 147 15.47 -18.70 -23.78
CA LYS A 147 14.12 -18.31 -23.39
C LYS A 147 14.13 -16.97 -22.64
N PRO A 148 13.01 -16.23 -22.66
CA PRO A 148 12.87 -15.01 -21.87
C PRO A 148 13.23 -15.25 -20.39
N HIS A 149 13.75 -14.23 -19.74
CA HIS A 149 14.00 -14.28 -18.30
C HIS A 149 12.71 -14.58 -17.53
N SER A 150 12.85 -15.27 -16.40
CA SER A 150 11.74 -15.55 -15.52
C SER A 150 11.26 -14.28 -14.81
N VAL A 151 9.96 -14.16 -14.63
CA VAL A 151 9.35 -13.09 -13.83
C VAL A 151 9.89 -13.09 -12.40
N ARG A 152 10.05 -11.90 -11.83
CA ARG A 152 10.37 -11.70 -10.41
C ARG A 152 9.27 -10.86 -9.79
N LEU A 153 8.78 -11.32 -8.63
CA LEU A 153 7.76 -10.62 -7.87
C LEU A 153 8.40 -9.55 -6.98
N TYR A 154 7.77 -8.40 -6.92
CA TYR A 154 8.11 -7.29 -6.05
C TYR A 154 6.83 -6.79 -5.37
N SER A 155 6.83 -6.74 -4.04
CA SER A 155 5.73 -6.14 -3.30
C SER A 155 5.59 -4.67 -3.68
N ILE A 156 4.37 -4.23 -3.91
CA ILE A 156 4.06 -2.86 -4.31
C ILE A 156 4.26 -1.95 -3.09
N ALA A 157 4.96 -0.83 -3.29
CA ALA A 157 5.36 0.09 -2.22
C ALA A 157 4.49 1.35 -2.14
N SER A 158 3.46 1.46 -2.96
CA SER A 158 2.45 2.53 -2.91
C SER A 158 1.08 1.98 -2.56
N SER A 159 0.18 2.88 -2.19
CA SER A 159 -1.24 2.56 -2.29
C SER A 159 -1.68 2.57 -3.76
N ARG A 160 -2.92 2.16 -4.02
CA ARG A 160 -3.52 2.19 -5.37
C ARG A 160 -3.63 3.58 -5.98
N TYR A 161 -3.54 4.62 -5.16
CA TYR A 161 -3.54 6.01 -5.64
C TYR A 161 -2.17 6.43 -6.18
N GLY A 162 -1.13 5.62 -5.99
CA GLY A 162 0.23 5.96 -6.38
C GLY A 162 0.88 6.97 -5.44
N ASP A 163 2.12 7.34 -5.75
CA ASP A 163 2.84 8.36 -4.98
C ASP A 163 2.36 9.78 -5.31
N ASP A 164 1.80 9.98 -6.49
CA ASP A 164 1.25 11.22 -7.00
C ASP A 164 -0.26 11.40 -6.77
N MET A 165 -0.90 10.44 -6.13
CA MET A 165 -2.34 10.42 -5.83
C MET A 165 -3.25 10.49 -7.06
N THR A 166 -2.76 10.09 -8.23
CA THR A 166 -3.54 10.10 -9.49
C THR A 166 -4.29 8.80 -9.74
N GLY A 167 -3.90 7.71 -9.07
CA GLY A 167 -4.39 6.36 -9.36
C GLY A 167 -3.84 5.78 -10.67
N LYS A 168 -2.85 6.43 -11.29
CA LYS A 168 -2.24 6.01 -12.54
C LYS A 168 -0.85 5.44 -12.37
N THR A 169 -0.26 5.62 -11.20
CA THR A 169 1.09 5.15 -10.88
C THR A 169 1.06 4.17 -9.73
N GLY A 170 2.11 3.38 -9.63
CA GLY A 170 2.44 2.61 -8.44
C GLY A 170 3.96 2.51 -8.32
N SER A 171 4.44 2.07 -7.16
CA SER A 171 5.87 2.09 -6.90
C SER A 171 6.41 0.77 -6.37
N LEU A 172 7.69 0.54 -6.61
CA LEU A 172 8.46 -0.59 -6.10
C LEU A 172 9.63 -0.10 -5.25
N CYS A 173 9.96 -0.87 -4.22
CA CYS A 173 11.17 -0.69 -3.41
C CYS A 173 12.14 -1.82 -3.73
N VAL A 174 13.18 -1.53 -4.48
CA VAL A 174 14.06 -2.56 -5.06
C VAL A 174 15.49 -2.39 -4.56
N ARG A 175 16.01 -3.42 -3.90
CA ARG A 175 17.44 -3.50 -3.59
C ARG A 175 18.18 -4.10 -4.78
N ARG A 176 19.23 -3.42 -5.25
CA ARG A 176 20.16 -3.94 -6.26
C ARG A 176 20.87 -5.18 -5.70
N ALA A 177 20.66 -6.32 -6.33
CA ALA A 177 21.32 -7.56 -5.94
C ALA A 177 22.69 -7.62 -6.62
N THR A 178 23.75 -7.55 -5.82
CA THR A 178 25.15 -7.77 -6.21
C THR A 178 25.67 -9.04 -5.57
N TYR A 179 26.74 -9.58 -6.08
CA TYR A 179 27.42 -10.74 -5.51
C TYR A 179 28.89 -10.41 -5.27
N TRP A 180 29.29 -10.38 -4.01
CA TRP A 180 30.69 -10.26 -3.63
C TRP A 180 31.40 -11.59 -3.84
N CYS A 181 32.41 -11.61 -4.71
CA CYS A 181 33.22 -12.80 -4.96
C CYS A 181 34.46 -12.77 -4.05
N PRO A 182 34.61 -13.71 -3.12
CA PRO A 182 35.79 -13.76 -2.24
C PRO A 182 37.08 -13.96 -3.00
N GLU A 183 37.04 -14.69 -4.13
CA GLU A 183 38.21 -15.00 -4.96
C GLU A 183 38.71 -13.77 -5.74
N LEU A 184 37.78 -12.95 -6.23
CA LEU A 184 38.07 -11.70 -6.94
C LEU A 184 38.31 -10.52 -6.01
N GLN A 185 38.00 -10.64 -4.71
CA GLN A 185 37.97 -9.54 -3.72
C GLN A 185 37.17 -8.32 -4.24
N ALA A 186 36.14 -8.58 -5.05
CA ALA A 186 35.31 -7.57 -5.71
C ALA A 186 33.89 -8.11 -5.98
N GLU A 187 32.98 -7.23 -6.36
CA GLU A 187 31.68 -7.64 -6.89
C GLU A 187 31.85 -8.33 -8.25
N ASP A 188 31.26 -9.52 -8.40
CA ASP A 188 31.26 -10.27 -9.64
C ASP A 188 30.07 -9.85 -10.52
N PRO A 189 30.30 -9.12 -11.62
CA PRO A 189 29.20 -8.64 -12.47
C PRO A 189 28.46 -9.75 -13.20
N ALA A 190 29.06 -10.94 -13.34
CA ALA A 190 28.41 -12.09 -13.96
C ALA A 190 27.37 -12.77 -13.05
N LYS A 191 27.47 -12.58 -11.74
CA LYS A 191 26.58 -13.17 -10.72
C LYS A 191 25.56 -12.17 -10.15
N LYS A 192 25.49 -10.93 -10.68
CA LYS A 192 24.52 -9.93 -10.23
C LYS A 192 23.07 -10.34 -10.54
N GLY A 193 22.13 -9.87 -9.72
CA GLY A 193 20.70 -10.11 -9.96
C GLY A 193 20.19 -9.41 -11.22
N ILE A 194 19.67 -10.16 -12.20
CA ILE A 194 19.27 -9.61 -13.50
C ILE A 194 18.15 -8.58 -13.34
N CYS A 195 17.03 -8.94 -12.73
CA CYS A 195 15.84 -8.10 -12.65
C CYS A 195 16.04 -6.86 -11.76
N SER A 196 16.66 -7.02 -10.58
CA SER A 196 16.90 -5.90 -9.68
C SER A 196 17.89 -4.88 -10.24
N ASN A 197 18.93 -5.35 -10.95
CA ASN A 197 19.85 -4.43 -11.63
C ASN A 197 19.17 -3.72 -12.81
N PHE A 198 18.39 -4.45 -13.63
CA PHE A 198 17.59 -3.83 -14.68
C PHE A 198 16.74 -2.70 -14.09
N LEU A 199 15.93 -2.98 -13.06
CA LEU A 199 15.04 -1.99 -12.45
C LEU A 199 15.80 -0.80 -11.85
N CYS A 200 16.92 -1.02 -11.17
CA CYS A 200 17.71 0.08 -10.59
C CYS A 200 18.46 0.92 -11.65
N ASP A 201 18.64 0.40 -12.88
CA ASP A 201 19.28 1.11 -13.98
C ASP A 201 18.29 1.87 -14.88
N THR A 202 16.98 1.67 -14.69
CA THR A 202 15.94 2.34 -15.50
C THR A 202 15.94 3.85 -15.32
N LYS A 203 15.51 4.52 -16.39
CA LYS A 203 15.38 5.97 -16.47
C LYS A 203 13.94 6.37 -16.82
N PRO A 204 13.51 7.60 -16.55
CA PRO A 204 12.21 8.10 -16.97
C PRO A 204 11.96 7.83 -18.47
N GLY A 205 10.81 7.23 -18.78
CA GLY A 205 10.40 6.86 -20.13
C GLY A 205 10.74 5.43 -20.54
N ASP A 206 11.60 4.71 -19.81
CA ASP A 206 11.89 3.31 -20.08
C ASP A 206 10.64 2.44 -19.88
N GLU A 207 10.51 1.40 -20.68
CA GLU A 207 9.42 0.44 -20.60
C GLU A 207 9.74 -0.72 -19.67
N VAL A 208 8.73 -1.15 -18.91
CA VAL A 208 8.81 -2.30 -18.00
C VAL A 208 7.67 -3.26 -18.29
N MET A 209 8.01 -4.52 -18.60
CA MET A 209 7.01 -5.58 -18.76
C MET A 209 6.59 -6.13 -17.41
N MET A 210 5.29 -6.05 -17.13
CA MET A 210 4.72 -6.36 -15.83
C MET A 210 3.61 -7.41 -15.91
N THR A 211 3.48 -8.20 -14.86
CA THR A 211 2.40 -9.18 -14.68
C THR A 211 1.79 -9.05 -13.30
N GLY A 212 0.62 -9.62 -13.09
CA GLY A 212 -0.07 -9.60 -11.83
C GLY A 212 -1.39 -8.83 -11.89
N PRO A 213 -1.80 -8.16 -10.80
CA PRO A 213 -1.18 -8.23 -9.48
C PRO A 213 -1.25 -9.63 -8.88
N ALA A 214 -0.34 -9.97 -7.99
CA ALA A 214 -0.27 -11.27 -7.35
C ALA A 214 -0.41 -11.15 -5.83
N GLY A 215 -0.88 -12.23 -5.19
CA GLY A 215 -0.97 -12.32 -3.72
C GLY A 215 -2.32 -11.90 -3.15
N LYS A 216 -2.71 -12.59 -2.08
CA LYS A 216 -3.87 -12.29 -1.22
C LYS A 216 -3.54 -12.39 0.26
N VAL A 217 -2.32 -12.83 0.59
CA VAL A 217 -1.91 -13.10 1.98
C VAL A 217 -1.71 -11.81 2.77
N MET A 218 -1.21 -10.78 2.09
CA MET A 218 -0.82 -9.50 2.72
C MET A 218 -1.89 -8.42 2.62
N LEU A 219 -3.16 -8.77 2.38
CA LEU A 219 -4.23 -7.78 2.30
C LEU A 219 -4.57 -7.21 3.69
N LEU A 220 -4.95 -5.93 3.76
CA LEU A 220 -5.52 -5.34 4.96
C LEU A 220 -6.98 -5.80 5.16
N PRO A 221 -7.35 -6.38 6.31
CA PRO A 221 -8.74 -6.66 6.65
C PRO A 221 -9.38 -5.39 7.22
N GLU A 222 -10.06 -4.61 6.39
CA GLU A 222 -10.63 -3.32 6.76
C GLU A 222 -12.08 -3.42 7.30
N GLU A 223 -12.49 -4.61 7.77
CA GLU A 223 -13.85 -4.86 8.30
C GLU A 223 -14.09 -4.12 9.62
N ASP A 224 -13.10 -4.11 10.51
CA ASP A 224 -13.15 -3.38 11.78
C ASP A 224 -12.14 -2.22 11.77
N PRO A 225 -12.61 -0.96 11.84
CA PRO A 225 -11.73 0.20 11.88
C PRO A 225 -10.87 0.30 13.15
N ASN A 226 -11.13 -0.49 14.17
CA ASN A 226 -10.33 -0.53 15.40
C ASN A 226 -9.21 -1.60 15.35
N THR A 227 -9.09 -2.34 14.26
CA THR A 227 -8.08 -3.40 14.10
C THR A 227 -6.67 -2.86 14.26
N ASP A 228 -5.88 -3.48 15.15
CA ASP A 228 -4.46 -3.21 15.27
C ASP A 228 -3.66 -4.03 14.25
N TYR A 229 -2.64 -3.39 13.64
CA TYR A 229 -1.74 -4.02 12.69
C TYR A 229 -0.30 -4.00 13.21
N ILE A 230 0.32 -5.15 13.37
CA ILE A 230 1.73 -5.31 13.73
C ILE A 230 2.49 -5.69 12.46
N MET A 231 3.37 -4.83 12.01
CA MET A 231 4.10 -4.97 10.75
C MET A 231 5.59 -5.16 11.02
N VAL A 232 6.13 -6.32 10.67
CA VAL A 232 7.53 -6.69 10.92
C VAL A 232 8.25 -6.80 9.59
N ALA A 233 9.16 -5.85 9.31
CA ALA A 233 9.90 -5.75 8.07
C ALA A 233 11.40 -5.93 8.24
N THR A 234 12.07 -6.51 7.25
CA THR A 234 13.51 -6.40 7.06
C THR A 234 13.85 -5.85 5.67
N GLY A 235 14.63 -4.76 5.63
CA GLY A 235 15.03 -4.13 4.38
C GLY A 235 13.84 -3.79 3.48
N THR A 236 13.87 -4.24 2.23
CA THR A 236 12.80 -3.98 1.23
C THR A 236 11.46 -4.64 1.53
N GLY A 237 11.37 -5.47 2.56
CA GLY A 237 10.09 -5.95 3.10
C GLY A 237 9.20 -4.84 3.66
N ILE A 238 9.72 -3.63 3.78
CA ILE A 238 8.94 -2.42 4.09
C ILE A 238 7.91 -2.06 3.00
N ALA A 239 8.11 -2.53 1.77
CA ALA A 239 7.31 -2.11 0.61
C ALA A 239 5.79 -2.21 0.83
N PRO A 240 5.20 -3.38 1.17
CA PRO A 240 3.75 -3.46 1.37
C PRO A 240 3.28 -2.58 2.53
N TYR A 241 4.09 -2.43 3.58
CA TYR A 241 3.71 -1.63 4.74
C TYR A 241 3.73 -0.13 4.46
N ARG A 242 4.58 0.34 3.54
CA ARG A 242 4.47 1.72 3.05
C ARG A 242 3.12 1.95 2.38
N GLY A 243 2.66 1.01 1.57
CA GLY A 243 1.33 1.05 0.97
C GLY A 243 0.22 1.11 2.02
N PHE A 244 0.29 0.26 3.06
CA PHE A 244 -0.66 0.26 4.17
C PHE A 244 -0.67 1.59 4.95
N ILE A 245 0.51 2.09 5.31
CA ILE A 245 0.66 3.34 6.07
C ILE A 245 0.13 4.51 5.25
N ARG A 246 0.40 4.56 3.94
CA ARG A 246 -0.17 5.59 3.06
C ARG A 246 -1.69 5.51 3.02
N ARG A 247 -2.26 4.33 2.84
CA ARG A 247 -3.71 4.12 2.83
C ARG A 247 -4.36 4.51 4.15
N LEU A 248 -3.76 4.19 5.28
CA LEU A 248 -4.35 4.44 6.61
C LEU A 248 -4.18 5.88 7.10
N PHE A 249 -3.12 6.60 6.65
CA PHE A 249 -2.75 7.88 7.29
C PHE A 249 -2.52 9.05 6.32
N PHE A 250 -2.22 8.79 5.05
CA PHE A 250 -1.94 9.87 4.09
C PHE A 250 -3.11 10.19 3.18
N GLU A 251 -3.91 9.18 2.86
CA GLU A 251 -4.98 9.32 1.88
C GLU A 251 -6.25 9.84 2.52
N GLN A 252 -6.98 10.67 1.78
CA GLN A 252 -8.31 11.14 2.17
C GLN A 252 -9.35 10.15 1.64
N THR A 253 -9.32 8.93 2.16
CA THR A 253 -10.22 7.85 1.78
C THR A 253 -11.17 7.52 2.91
N PRO A 254 -12.34 6.91 2.63
CA PRO A 254 -13.24 6.43 3.67
C PRO A 254 -12.55 5.47 4.65
N ALA A 255 -11.58 4.67 4.19
CA ALA A 255 -10.82 3.77 5.05
C ALA A 255 -9.95 4.52 6.06
N ALA A 256 -9.24 5.58 5.62
CA ALA A 256 -8.41 6.41 6.48
C ALA A 256 -9.27 7.23 7.47
N GLU A 257 -10.41 7.75 7.04
CA GLU A 257 -11.30 8.56 7.89
C GLU A 257 -11.88 7.77 9.06
N VAL A 258 -12.13 6.48 8.89
CA VAL A 258 -12.73 5.64 9.93
C VAL A 258 -11.72 4.87 10.77
N TYR A 259 -10.45 4.77 10.35
CA TYR A 259 -9.43 4.00 11.04
C TYR A 259 -9.09 4.59 12.42
N LYS A 260 -9.16 3.75 13.47
CA LYS A 260 -8.93 4.12 14.87
C LYS A 260 -7.95 3.18 15.57
N GLY A 261 -7.59 2.09 14.94
CA GLY A 261 -6.62 1.13 15.46
C GLY A 261 -5.21 1.70 15.54
N GLN A 262 -4.27 0.87 15.96
CA GLN A 262 -2.85 1.18 15.98
C GLN A 262 -2.12 0.37 14.91
N ALA A 263 -1.40 1.04 14.02
CA ALA A 263 -0.43 0.45 13.11
C ALA A 263 0.97 0.53 13.74
N TRP A 264 1.57 -0.61 14.05
CA TRP A 264 2.87 -0.70 14.70
C TRP A 264 3.91 -1.29 13.76
N LEU A 265 4.86 -0.48 13.34
CA LEU A 265 5.92 -0.87 12.42
C LEU A 265 7.22 -1.17 13.18
N PHE A 266 7.73 -2.39 12.98
CA PHE A 266 9.09 -2.80 13.31
C PHE A 266 9.89 -2.89 12.01
N LEU A 267 10.98 -2.13 11.88
CA LEU A 267 11.84 -2.15 10.69
C LEU A 267 13.28 -2.52 11.07
N GLY A 268 13.75 -3.66 10.56
CA GLY A 268 15.12 -4.14 10.72
C GLY A 268 15.98 -3.81 9.49
N VAL A 269 17.09 -3.10 9.72
CA VAL A 269 18.10 -2.78 8.72
C VAL A 269 19.52 -2.83 9.33
N ALA A 270 20.54 -2.68 8.50
CA ALA A 270 21.93 -2.76 8.98
C ALA A 270 22.33 -1.56 9.85
N ASN A 271 22.02 -0.36 9.39
CA ASN A 271 22.38 0.92 10.03
C ASN A 271 21.38 2.01 9.65
N SER A 272 21.50 3.18 10.24
CA SER A 272 20.63 4.33 10.00
C SER A 272 20.61 4.79 8.53
N ASP A 273 21.74 4.75 7.83
CA ASP A 273 21.82 5.04 6.39
C ASP A 273 21.00 4.09 5.51
N ALA A 274 20.67 2.90 6.02
CA ALA A 274 19.86 1.90 5.33
C ALA A 274 18.35 1.99 5.66
N LEU A 275 17.93 2.93 6.48
CA LEU A 275 16.51 3.19 6.73
C LEU A 275 15.80 3.61 5.44
N LEU A 276 14.64 3.01 5.21
CA LEU A 276 13.82 3.23 4.03
C LEU A 276 12.58 4.02 4.43
N TYR A 277 12.30 5.13 3.72
CA TYR A 277 11.12 5.98 3.93
C TYR A 277 11.01 6.57 5.36
N ASP A 278 12.13 6.75 6.05
CA ASP A 278 12.15 7.22 7.45
C ASP A 278 11.43 8.57 7.59
N ASP A 279 11.68 9.51 6.69
CA ASP A 279 11.04 10.84 6.72
C ASP A 279 9.51 10.73 6.66
N GLU A 280 8.96 9.85 5.80
CA GLU A 280 7.52 9.61 5.70
C GLU A 280 6.97 9.04 7.02
N PHE A 281 7.66 8.06 7.61
CA PHE A 281 7.18 7.41 8.83
C PHE A 281 7.28 8.31 10.06
N GLN A 282 8.31 9.14 10.15
CA GLN A 282 8.42 10.14 11.21
C GLN A 282 7.33 11.21 11.12
N ASP A 283 6.94 11.61 9.90
CA ASP A 283 5.81 12.52 9.70
C ASP A 283 4.49 11.88 10.18
N VAL A 284 4.23 10.62 9.81
CA VAL A 284 3.05 9.90 10.30
C VAL A 284 3.06 9.79 11.82
N LYS A 285 4.18 9.40 12.42
CA LYS A 285 4.33 9.30 13.88
C LYS A 285 4.04 10.61 14.58
N LYS A 286 4.48 11.72 14.00
CA LYS A 286 4.22 13.08 14.53
C LYS A 286 2.75 13.47 14.42
N ARG A 287 2.09 13.13 13.31
CA ARG A 287 0.69 13.50 13.04
C ARG A 287 -0.30 12.60 13.77
N PHE A 288 0.03 11.31 13.94
CA PHE A 288 -0.83 10.28 14.51
C PHE A 288 -0.15 9.51 15.64
N PRO A 289 0.30 10.19 16.72
CA PRO A 289 1.13 9.58 17.78
C PRO A 289 0.43 8.45 18.54
N ASN A 290 -0.90 8.41 18.55
CA ASN A 290 -1.68 7.37 19.23
C ASN A 290 -2.00 6.18 18.32
N ASN A 291 -1.97 6.38 17.00
CA ASN A 291 -2.38 5.38 16.02
C ASN A 291 -1.20 4.79 15.24
N PHE A 292 -0.05 5.44 15.25
CA PHE A 292 1.14 4.93 14.58
C PHE A 292 2.34 4.83 15.52
N ARG A 293 2.91 3.64 15.60
CA ARG A 293 4.11 3.35 16.38
C ARG A 293 5.22 2.81 15.48
N LEU A 294 6.47 3.18 15.78
CA LEU A 294 7.63 2.87 14.96
C LEU A 294 8.82 2.51 15.85
N ASP A 295 9.37 1.31 15.64
CA ASP A 295 10.54 0.79 16.31
C ASP A 295 11.56 0.26 15.29
N TYR A 296 12.84 0.58 15.48
CA TYR A 296 13.94 0.17 14.61
C TYR A 296 14.85 -0.85 15.25
N ALA A 297 15.27 -1.84 14.45
CA ALA A 297 16.35 -2.75 14.77
C ALA A 297 17.54 -2.47 13.82
N LEU A 298 18.58 -1.80 14.34
CA LEU A 298 19.77 -1.43 13.58
C LEU A 298 20.92 -2.37 13.96
N SER A 299 21.11 -3.44 13.17
CA SER A 299 21.99 -4.56 13.58
C SER A 299 23.48 -4.22 13.65
N ARG A 300 23.89 -3.07 13.13
CA ARG A 300 25.29 -2.58 13.22
C ARG A 300 25.46 -1.38 14.14
N GLU A 301 24.38 -0.85 14.71
CA GLU A 301 24.42 0.35 15.56
C GLU A 301 23.81 0.11 16.95
N GLN A 302 22.93 -0.90 17.07
CA GLN A 302 22.26 -1.22 18.33
C GLN A 302 22.71 -2.60 18.85
N THR A 303 22.64 -2.74 20.16
CA THR A 303 22.96 -3.99 20.88
C THR A 303 21.70 -4.50 21.57
N ASN A 304 21.41 -5.80 21.46
CA ASN A 304 20.31 -6.44 22.14
C ASN A 304 20.62 -6.66 23.64
N GLN A 305 19.65 -7.06 24.41
CA GLN A 305 19.80 -7.30 25.86
C GLN A 305 20.82 -8.39 26.20
N LYS A 306 21.19 -9.26 25.24
CA LYS A 306 22.18 -10.33 25.40
C LYS A 306 23.61 -9.91 25.04
N GLY A 307 23.81 -8.60 24.70
CA GLY A 307 25.11 -8.03 24.28
C GLY A 307 25.47 -8.32 22.83
N GLY A 308 24.58 -8.94 22.05
CA GLY A 308 24.74 -9.20 20.62
C GLY A 308 24.16 -8.09 19.73
N LYS A 309 24.21 -8.29 18.42
CA LYS A 309 23.60 -7.38 17.45
C LYS A 309 22.07 -7.33 17.64
N MET A 310 21.48 -6.14 17.46
CA MET A 310 20.03 -5.97 17.47
C MET A 310 19.45 -6.41 16.12
N TYR A 311 18.86 -7.58 16.07
CA TYR A 311 18.06 -8.02 14.92
C TYR A 311 16.58 -7.76 15.15
N ILE A 312 15.76 -7.95 14.11
CA ILE A 312 14.34 -7.64 14.17
C ILE A 312 13.59 -8.47 15.23
N GLN A 313 13.93 -9.75 15.40
CA GLN A 313 13.35 -10.60 16.43
C GLN A 313 13.66 -10.10 17.84
N ASP A 314 14.89 -9.61 18.08
CA ASP A 314 15.28 -9.06 19.39
C ASP A 314 14.45 -7.80 19.71
N LYS A 315 14.20 -6.96 18.69
CA LYS A 315 13.37 -5.77 18.86
C LYS A 315 11.90 -6.10 19.13
N VAL A 316 11.36 -7.13 18.51
CA VAL A 316 10.00 -7.62 18.79
C VAL A 316 9.95 -8.27 20.18
N GLU A 317 11.01 -8.99 20.60
CA GLU A 317 11.13 -9.60 21.94
C GLU A 317 11.03 -8.56 23.06
N GLU A 318 11.60 -7.36 22.87
CA GLU A 318 11.53 -6.27 23.86
C GLU A 318 10.08 -5.89 24.23
N TYR A 319 9.14 -6.13 23.33
CA TYR A 319 7.72 -5.81 23.48
C TYR A 319 6.81 -7.04 23.41
N ALA A 320 7.36 -8.22 23.68
CA ALA A 320 6.66 -9.48 23.49
C ALA A 320 5.32 -9.56 24.23
N ASP A 321 5.25 -9.06 25.45
CA ASP A 321 4.00 -9.07 26.24
C ASP A 321 2.90 -8.24 25.58
N GLU A 322 3.24 -7.07 25.06
CA GLU A 322 2.30 -6.21 24.36
C GLU A 322 1.88 -6.82 23.01
N VAL A 323 2.83 -7.39 22.26
CA VAL A 323 2.56 -8.07 20.99
C VAL A 323 1.60 -9.24 21.19
N PHE A 324 1.85 -10.10 22.19
CA PHE A 324 0.97 -11.22 22.50
C PHE A 324 -0.43 -10.74 22.91
N SER A 325 -0.52 -9.75 23.81
CA SER A 325 -1.78 -9.17 24.23
C SER A 325 -2.59 -8.59 23.06
N LYS A 326 -1.93 -7.88 22.15
CA LYS A 326 -2.61 -7.35 20.95
C LYS A 326 -3.13 -8.48 20.06
N LEU A 327 -2.36 -9.54 19.85
CA LEU A 327 -2.76 -10.69 19.03
C LEU A 327 -3.94 -11.46 19.67
N GLU A 328 -3.97 -11.59 20.98
CA GLU A 328 -5.11 -12.17 21.72
C GLU A 328 -6.37 -11.32 21.55
N ASN A 329 -6.22 -10.01 21.44
CA ASN A 329 -7.32 -9.04 21.23
C ASN A 329 -7.66 -8.81 19.75
N GLY A 330 -7.20 -9.66 18.83
CA GLY A 330 -7.61 -9.62 17.44
C GLY A 330 -6.70 -8.83 16.49
N ALA A 331 -5.55 -8.35 16.94
CA ALA A 331 -4.56 -7.70 16.07
C ALA A 331 -4.07 -8.66 14.97
N HIS A 332 -3.71 -8.11 13.82
CA HIS A 332 -3.08 -8.85 12.73
C HIS A 332 -1.57 -8.61 12.74
N ILE A 333 -0.79 -9.68 12.53
CA ILE A 333 0.66 -9.57 12.41
C ILE A 333 1.13 -9.97 11.01
N TYR A 334 2.02 -9.15 10.45
CA TYR A 334 2.55 -9.27 9.10
C TYR A 334 4.07 -9.38 9.13
N PHE A 335 4.62 -10.30 8.36
CA PHE A 335 6.06 -10.48 8.19
C PHE A 335 6.41 -10.36 6.71
N CYS A 336 7.29 -9.42 6.37
CA CYS A 336 7.79 -9.26 5.02
C CYS A 336 9.29 -8.94 5.01
N GLY A 337 10.03 -9.56 4.11
CA GLY A 337 11.47 -9.35 3.94
C GLY A 337 12.24 -10.63 3.66
N LEU A 338 13.49 -10.67 4.11
CA LEU A 338 14.36 -11.81 3.89
C LEU A 338 13.83 -13.07 4.59
N LYS A 339 13.74 -14.18 3.86
CA LYS A 339 13.31 -15.49 4.40
C LYS A 339 14.10 -15.90 5.65
N GLY A 340 15.38 -15.54 5.71
CA GLY A 340 16.25 -15.83 6.85
C GLY A 340 15.85 -15.16 8.17
N MET A 341 14.91 -14.20 8.18
CA MET A 341 14.41 -13.62 9.43
C MET A 341 13.44 -14.54 10.18
N MET A 342 12.71 -15.41 9.47
CA MET A 342 11.63 -16.20 10.05
C MET A 342 12.09 -17.21 11.12
N PRO A 343 13.19 -17.97 10.95
CA PRO A 343 13.66 -18.86 12.02
C PRO A 343 13.87 -18.13 13.34
N GLY A 344 14.58 -17.00 13.35
CA GLY A 344 14.81 -16.22 14.56
C GLY A 344 13.53 -15.67 15.20
N ILE A 345 12.57 -15.23 14.37
CA ILE A 345 11.25 -14.80 14.86
C ILE A 345 10.48 -15.97 15.46
N GLN A 346 10.46 -17.12 14.79
CA GLN A 346 9.76 -18.31 15.31
C GLN A 346 10.37 -18.83 16.61
N ASP A 347 11.69 -18.87 16.71
CA ASP A 347 12.39 -19.30 17.93
C ASP A 347 12.08 -18.33 19.08
N MET A 348 12.15 -17.02 18.85
CA MET A 348 11.77 -16.01 19.84
C MET A 348 10.32 -16.19 20.30
N LEU A 349 9.38 -16.37 19.38
CA LEU A 349 7.96 -16.55 19.72
C LEU A 349 7.71 -17.85 20.50
N LYS A 350 8.44 -18.94 20.21
CA LYS A 350 8.40 -20.19 20.97
C LYS A 350 8.88 -19.97 22.40
N ASP A 351 10.01 -19.28 22.57
CA ASP A 351 10.57 -18.99 23.89
C ASP A 351 9.61 -18.13 24.74
N VAL A 352 8.98 -17.13 24.12
CA VAL A 352 8.00 -16.27 24.80
C VAL A 352 6.72 -17.05 25.14
N ALA A 353 6.19 -17.86 24.21
CA ALA A 353 5.03 -18.70 24.47
C ALA A 353 5.26 -19.65 25.64
N ALA A 354 6.43 -20.31 25.68
CA ALA A 354 6.83 -21.19 26.78
C ALA A 354 6.88 -20.43 28.12
N LYS A 355 7.44 -19.22 28.17
CA LYS A 355 7.46 -18.37 29.39
C LYS A 355 6.04 -17.99 29.83
N LYS A 356 5.10 -17.91 28.94
CA LYS A 356 3.68 -17.60 29.20
C LYS A 356 2.84 -18.85 29.50
N GLY A 357 3.43 -20.04 29.46
CA GLY A 357 2.71 -21.32 29.65
C GLY A 357 1.79 -21.67 28.47
N LEU A 358 2.04 -21.13 27.29
CA LEU A 358 1.27 -21.39 26.08
C LEU A 358 1.95 -22.47 25.24
N ASP A 359 1.16 -23.35 24.62
CA ASP A 359 1.62 -24.21 23.53
C ASP A 359 1.77 -23.37 22.26
N TYR A 360 2.99 -23.25 21.76
CA TYR A 360 3.28 -22.40 20.60
C TYR A 360 2.57 -22.88 19.33
N GLU A 361 2.53 -24.18 19.08
CA GLU A 361 1.92 -24.72 17.84
C GLU A 361 0.41 -24.51 17.85
N GLU A 362 -0.24 -24.73 19.00
CA GLU A 362 -1.67 -24.48 19.16
C GLU A 362 -1.99 -22.98 19.06
N TRP A 363 -1.21 -22.12 19.70
CA TRP A 363 -1.34 -20.66 19.63
C TRP A 363 -1.18 -20.16 18.19
N LEU A 364 -0.14 -20.59 17.46
CA LEU A 364 0.10 -20.21 16.08
C LEU A 364 -1.01 -20.73 15.16
N LYS A 365 -1.50 -21.95 15.37
CA LYS A 365 -2.63 -22.49 14.65
C LYS A 365 -3.88 -21.65 14.84
N GLY A 366 -4.18 -21.22 16.06
CA GLY A 366 -5.29 -20.32 16.37
C GLY A 366 -5.19 -18.97 15.61
N LEU A 367 -4.01 -18.35 15.53
CA LEU A 367 -3.81 -17.13 14.76
C LEU A 367 -4.04 -17.34 13.25
N LYS A 368 -3.60 -18.47 12.71
CA LYS A 368 -3.82 -18.81 11.29
C LYS A 368 -5.29 -19.05 10.98
N GLU A 369 -6.01 -19.75 11.84
CA GLU A 369 -7.45 -20.01 11.70
C GLU A 369 -8.26 -18.70 11.75
N LYS A 370 -7.88 -17.77 12.60
CA LYS A 370 -8.44 -16.41 12.71
C LYS A 370 -7.95 -15.46 11.61
N LYS A 371 -7.07 -15.94 10.70
CA LYS A 371 -6.46 -15.13 9.63
C LYS A 371 -5.68 -13.91 10.12
N GLN A 372 -5.09 -13.99 11.32
CA GLN A 372 -4.29 -12.91 11.94
C GLN A 372 -2.81 -13.00 11.59
N TRP A 373 -2.33 -14.10 10.98
CA TRP A 373 -0.93 -14.39 10.70
C TRP A 373 -0.62 -14.32 9.20
N HIS A 374 0.17 -13.33 8.79
CA HIS A 374 0.48 -13.06 7.39
C HIS A 374 1.99 -13.10 7.15
N VAL A 375 2.45 -13.91 6.19
CA VAL A 375 3.87 -14.08 5.88
C VAL A 375 4.11 -14.05 4.38
N GLU A 376 4.94 -13.11 3.92
CA GLU A 376 5.44 -13.04 2.55
C GLU A 376 6.95 -12.71 2.61
N VAL A 377 7.79 -13.75 2.56
CA VAL A 377 9.25 -13.63 2.66
C VAL A 377 9.94 -14.24 1.45
N TYR A 378 11.08 -13.69 1.03
CA TYR A 378 11.81 -14.02 -0.20
C TYR A 378 13.29 -14.34 0.04
#